data_30004b6c836b269b47301fa4cd3ca654
#
_entry.id   30004b6c836b269b47301fa4cd3ca654
#
_cell.length_a   1.000
_cell.length_b   1.000
_cell.length_c   1.000
_cell.angle_alpha   90.00
_cell.angle_beta   90.00
_cell.angle_gamma   90.00
#
_symmetry.space_group_name_H-M   'P 1'
#
loop_
_entity.id
_entity.type
_entity.pdbx_description
1 polymer ?
#
loop_
_entity_poly.entity_id
_entity_poly.type
_entity_poly.pdbx_seq_one_letter_code
_entity_poly.pdbx_strand_id
1 'polypeptide(L)'
;MSGEQADPGQGDPGQGRAGHDGEATSGRDYADRLVRLQSAWWKHAINAQLPYRWNIRRLRLGRTLDIGCGIGRNLHHLGADAVGVDHNADSVAVARSLGLTAYTSEEFAGSPDAVAESYDTLLLAHVVEHMGRESALGILEDYLKFLRPGGRVVFITPQEAGYKTDSTHVRFVDFAGTADLAAAIGFEVARQYSFPFPRPVGKLFPYNEFVTVAAASAS
;
A
#
# COMPACT_ATOMS: atom_id res chain seq x y z
N MET A 1 -16.36 25.35 79.46
CA MET A 1 -17.18 26.36 78.74
C MET A 1 -17.06 26.03 77.30
N SER A 2 -18.00 25.36 76.80
CA SER A 2 -18.99 25.79 75.80
C SER A 2 -18.33 25.75 74.44
N GLY A 3 -18.70 25.00 73.57
CA GLY A 3 -19.95 24.49 73.02
C GLY A 3 -19.66 24.23 71.58
N GLU A 4 -20.07 23.12 71.14
CA GLU A 4 -21.24 22.92 70.26
C GLU A 4 -20.93 23.19 68.81
N GLN A 5 -21.22 22.45 67.90
CA GLN A 5 -22.18 21.45 67.42
C GLN A 5 -21.82 21.20 65.95
N ALA A 6 -21.70 19.99 65.53
CA ALA A 6 -22.51 19.21 64.66
C ALA A 6 -23.14 19.94 63.46
N ASP A 7 -22.94 19.42 62.25
CA ASP A 7 -23.96 18.75 61.52
C ASP A 7 -23.41 18.07 60.25
N PRO A 8 -24.02 16.96 59.88
CA PRO A 8 -23.59 16.18 58.70
C PRO A 8 -24.56 16.43 57.53
N GLY A 9 -24.02 16.42 56.37
CA GLY A 9 -24.81 16.45 55.12
C GLY A 9 -24.15 15.70 54.01
N GLN A 10 -24.61 14.49 53.81
CA GLN A 10 -25.11 13.88 52.60
C GLN A 10 -24.30 14.25 51.35
N GLY A 11 -23.59 13.37 50.70
CA GLY A 11 -24.13 12.22 50.01
C GLY A 11 -24.38 12.56 48.57
N ASP A 12 -23.50 12.11 47.69
CA ASP A 12 -23.91 11.72 46.36
C ASP A 12 -22.90 10.79 45.65
N PRO A 13 -23.31 9.63 45.25
CA PRO A 13 -22.48 8.75 44.43
C PRO A 13 -22.82 8.95 42.97
N GLY A 14 -21.97 9.68 42.25
CA GLY A 14 -22.01 9.82 40.80
C GLY A 14 -20.97 8.98 40.15
N GLN A 15 -21.16 7.68 40.05
CA GLN A 15 -20.47 6.83 39.13
C GLN A 15 -20.86 7.12 37.69
N GLY A 16 -20.12 7.95 37.01
CA GLY A 16 -20.19 8.13 35.56
C GLY A 16 -19.29 7.11 34.86
N ARG A 17 -19.90 6.12 34.25
CA ARG A 17 -19.27 5.21 33.28
C ARG A 17 -18.63 6.04 32.16
N ALA A 18 -17.32 6.09 32.10
CA ALA A 18 -16.60 6.52 30.91
C ALA A 18 -16.62 5.35 29.91
N GLY A 19 -17.41 5.52 28.87
CA GLY A 19 -17.56 4.54 27.81
C GLY A 19 -16.32 4.41 26.96
N HIS A 20 -16.04 3.20 26.60
CA HIS A 20 -15.07 2.75 25.60
C HIS A 20 -15.55 3.03 24.15
N ASP A 21 -15.70 4.29 23.76
CA ASP A 21 -16.15 4.65 22.41
C ASP A 21 -15.05 5.37 21.58
N GLY A 22 -13.81 5.43 22.08
CA GLY A 22 -12.75 6.22 21.46
C GLY A 22 -11.95 5.53 20.34
N GLU A 23 -11.89 4.21 20.28
CA GLU A 23 -11.02 3.49 19.33
C GLU A 23 -11.72 3.10 18.02
N ALA A 24 -13.01 2.95 18.00
CA ALA A 24 -13.76 2.60 16.77
C ALA A 24 -14.00 3.80 15.84
N THR A 25 -13.92 5.02 16.36
CA THR A 25 -14.09 6.27 15.61
C THR A 25 -12.84 6.67 14.82
N SER A 26 -11.64 6.32 15.29
CA SER A 26 -10.38 6.72 14.64
C SER A 26 -10.15 6.03 13.29
N GLY A 27 -10.57 4.78 13.14
CA GLY A 27 -10.40 4.02 11.89
C GLY A 27 -11.38 4.47 10.80
N ARG A 28 -12.65 4.74 11.17
CA ARG A 28 -13.67 5.22 10.22
C ARG A 28 -13.39 6.65 9.78
N ASP A 29 -13.01 7.52 10.69
CA ASP A 29 -12.62 8.89 10.38
C ASP A 29 -11.39 8.97 9.48
N TYR A 30 -10.45 8.03 9.60
CA TYR A 30 -9.30 7.91 8.71
C TYR A 30 -9.71 7.47 7.31
N ALA A 31 -10.56 6.43 7.19
CA ALA A 31 -11.08 5.97 5.90
C ALA A 31 -11.95 7.03 5.23
N ASP A 32 -12.85 7.69 5.96
CA ASP A 32 -13.66 8.80 5.46
C ASP A 32 -12.82 10.01 5.07
N ARG A 33 -11.75 10.30 5.79
CA ARG A 33 -10.79 11.36 5.45
C ARG A 33 -10.02 11.01 4.19
N LEU A 34 -9.60 9.74 4.02
CA LEU A 34 -8.96 9.25 2.79
C LEU A 34 -9.92 9.33 1.60
N VAL A 35 -11.18 8.92 1.77
CA VAL A 35 -12.22 9.01 0.73
C VAL A 35 -12.52 10.47 0.38
N ARG A 36 -12.61 11.38 1.37
CA ARG A 36 -12.81 12.82 1.13
C ARG A 36 -11.60 13.47 0.49
N LEU A 37 -10.39 13.14 0.92
CA LEU A 37 -9.16 13.62 0.29
C LEU A 37 -9.05 13.11 -1.14
N GLN A 38 -9.45 11.88 -1.40
CA GLN A 38 -9.54 11.35 -2.75
C GLN A 38 -10.64 12.00 -3.57
N SER A 39 -11.86 12.19 -3.02
CA SER A 39 -12.96 12.81 -3.78
C SER A 39 -12.67 14.26 -4.15
N ALA A 40 -11.99 15.02 -3.30
CA ALA A 40 -11.50 16.37 -3.63
C ALA A 40 -10.35 16.32 -4.65
N TRP A 41 -9.48 15.31 -4.55
CA TRP A 41 -8.33 15.11 -5.42
C TRP A 41 -8.75 14.55 -6.80
N TRP A 42 -9.79 13.69 -6.86
CA TRP A 42 -10.33 13.17 -8.13
C TRP A 42 -10.78 14.27 -9.09
N LYS A 43 -11.34 15.36 -8.57
CA LYS A 43 -11.79 16.49 -9.43
C LYS A 43 -10.65 17.27 -10.06
N HIS A 44 -9.45 17.25 -9.44
CA HIS A 44 -8.26 17.90 -9.98
C HIS A 44 -7.24 16.90 -10.58
N ALA A 45 -7.33 15.63 -10.24
CA ALA A 45 -6.36 14.60 -10.56
C ALA A 45 -6.70 13.77 -11.81
N ILE A 46 -7.86 13.94 -12.43
CA ILE A 46 -8.22 13.20 -13.66
C ILE A 46 -7.12 13.34 -14.73
N ASN A 47 -6.48 14.49 -14.83
CA ASN A 47 -5.34 14.66 -15.74
C ASN A 47 -4.00 14.16 -15.20
N ALA A 48 -3.78 14.12 -13.88
CA ALA A 48 -2.52 13.69 -13.29
C ALA A 48 -2.41 12.15 -13.21
N GLN A 49 -3.53 11.43 -13.17
CA GLN A 49 -3.54 9.95 -13.13
C GLN A 49 -3.43 9.29 -14.51
N LEU A 50 -3.73 9.99 -15.58
CA LEU A 50 -3.64 9.43 -16.93
C LEU A 50 -2.26 8.84 -17.25
N PRO A 51 -1.13 9.50 -16.93
CA PRO A 51 0.18 8.91 -17.15
C PRO A 51 0.37 7.58 -16.40
N TYR A 52 0.02 7.52 -15.11
CA TYR A 52 0.18 6.31 -14.29
C TYR A 52 -0.65 5.13 -14.79
N ARG A 53 -1.92 5.40 -15.11
CA ARG A 53 -2.81 4.44 -15.77
C ARG A 53 -2.20 3.91 -17.07
N TRP A 54 -1.66 4.82 -17.89
CA TRP A 54 -0.99 4.46 -19.13
C TRP A 54 0.25 3.60 -18.87
N ASN A 55 1.07 3.95 -17.87
CA ASN A 55 2.25 3.18 -17.49
C ASN A 55 1.90 1.76 -17.05
N ILE A 56 0.95 1.62 -16.12
CA ILE A 56 0.47 0.31 -15.65
C ILE A 56 -0.03 -0.54 -16.81
N ARG A 57 -0.85 0.02 -17.71
CA ARG A 57 -1.37 -0.69 -18.87
C ARG A 57 -0.29 -1.08 -19.88
N ARG A 58 0.69 -0.18 -20.10
CA ARG A 58 1.82 -0.43 -20.99
C ARG A 58 2.72 -1.57 -20.52
N LEU A 59 2.81 -1.78 -19.21
CA LEU A 59 3.59 -2.86 -18.62
C LEU A 59 3.02 -4.26 -18.96
N ARG A 60 1.75 -4.35 -19.35
CA ARG A 60 1.06 -5.60 -19.72
C ARG A 60 1.29 -6.68 -18.67
N LEU A 61 0.86 -6.38 -17.45
CA LEU A 61 1.22 -7.15 -16.25
C LEU A 61 0.54 -8.54 -16.20
N GLY A 62 -0.49 -8.79 -17.02
CA GLY A 62 -1.27 -10.03 -16.96
C GLY A 62 -2.07 -10.14 -15.66
N ARG A 63 -2.34 -11.36 -15.21
CA ARG A 63 -2.93 -11.59 -13.89
C ARG A 63 -1.95 -11.13 -12.83
N THR A 64 -2.32 -10.11 -12.09
CA THR A 64 -1.43 -9.38 -11.18
C THR A 64 -1.88 -9.54 -9.74
N LEU A 65 -0.93 -9.82 -8.85
CA LEU A 65 -1.09 -9.68 -7.41
C LEU A 65 -0.44 -8.36 -6.99
N ASP A 66 -1.28 -7.39 -6.59
CA ASP A 66 -0.87 -6.06 -6.12
C ASP A 66 -0.66 -6.10 -4.60
N ILE A 67 0.58 -6.20 -4.18
CA ILE A 67 0.99 -6.34 -2.77
C ILE A 67 1.13 -4.94 -2.18
N GLY A 68 0.41 -4.66 -1.10
CA GLY A 68 0.25 -3.31 -0.55
C GLY A 68 -0.70 -2.47 -1.40
N CYS A 69 -1.81 -3.05 -1.85
CA CYS A 69 -2.73 -2.42 -2.79
C CYS A 69 -3.44 -1.17 -2.23
N GLY A 70 -3.43 -0.97 -0.90
CA GLY A 70 -4.16 0.08 -0.24
C GLY A 70 -5.65 0.04 -0.61
N ILE A 71 -6.21 1.18 -0.94
CA ILE A 71 -7.60 1.32 -1.38
C ILE A 71 -7.83 0.91 -2.85
N GLY A 72 -6.87 0.23 -3.50
CA GLY A 72 -7.02 -0.33 -4.84
C GLY A 72 -6.72 0.62 -5.99
N ARG A 73 -5.87 1.65 -5.80
CA ARG A 73 -5.55 2.62 -6.85
C ARG A 73 -5.00 1.96 -8.12
N ASN A 74 -4.06 1.04 -7.98
CA ASN A 74 -3.47 0.32 -9.12
C ASN A 74 -4.44 -0.74 -9.65
N LEU A 75 -5.15 -1.45 -8.77
CA LEU A 75 -6.16 -2.45 -9.15
C LEU A 75 -7.19 -1.88 -10.13
N HIS A 76 -7.64 -0.64 -9.91
CA HIS A 76 -8.58 0.03 -10.81
C HIS A 76 -8.02 0.22 -12.24
N HIS A 77 -6.71 0.18 -12.42
CA HIS A 77 -6.04 0.33 -13.71
C HIS A 77 -5.60 -0.99 -14.33
N LEU A 78 -5.58 -2.06 -13.54
CA LEU A 78 -5.31 -3.43 -13.95
C LEU A 78 -6.57 -4.10 -14.52
N GLY A 79 -6.44 -5.30 -15.03
CA GLY A 79 -7.59 -6.08 -15.53
C GLY A 79 -8.47 -6.61 -14.40
N ALA A 80 -9.62 -7.17 -14.76
CA ALA A 80 -10.57 -7.78 -13.82
C ALA A 80 -9.97 -8.96 -13.02
N ASP A 81 -8.90 -9.58 -13.55
CA ASP A 81 -8.21 -10.71 -12.94
C ASP A 81 -7.12 -10.29 -11.92
N ALA A 82 -6.97 -8.99 -11.67
CA ALA A 82 -6.04 -8.49 -10.67
C ALA A 82 -6.61 -8.64 -9.27
N VAL A 83 -5.75 -9.02 -8.34
CA VAL A 83 -6.07 -9.21 -6.93
C VAL A 83 -5.16 -8.34 -6.09
N GLY A 84 -5.72 -7.66 -5.10
CA GLY A 84 -4.97 -6.84 -4.14
C GLY A 84 -4.82 -7.53 -2.80
N VAL A 85 -3.69 -7.27 -2.16
CA VAL A 85 -3.46 -7.65 -0.77
C VAL A 85 -2.92 -6.46 -0.01
N ASP A 86 -3.47 -6.19 1.18
CA ASP A 86 -2.99 -5.14 2.07
C ASP A 86 -3.10 -5.59 3.53
N HIS A 87 -2.24 -5.07 4.40
CA HIS A 87 -2.31 -5.35 5.83
C HIS A 87 -3.43 -4.56 6.53
N ASN A 88 -3.87 -3.44 5.92
CA ASN A 88 -4.87 -2.54 6.49
C ASN A 88 -6.28 -2.95 6.05
N ALA A 89 -7.06 -3.49 6.98
CA ALA A 89 -8.43 -3.94 6.74
C ALA A 89 -9.38 -2.82 6.26
N ASP A 90 -9.20 -1.58 6.73
CA ASP A 90 -10.02 -0.44 6.31
C ASP A 90 -9.74 -0.09 4.84
N SER A 91 -8.47 -0.13 4.43
CA SER A 91 -8.08 0.07 3.03
C SER A 91 -8.68 -1.00 2.12
N VAL A 92 -8.62 -2.25 2.55
CA VAL A 92 -9.22 -3.39 1.84
C VAL A 92 -10.75 -3.24 1.73
N ALA A 93 -11.42 -2.82 2.80
CA ALA A 93 -12.87 -2.56 2.78
C ALA A 93 -13.23 -1.47 1.77
N VAL A 94 -12.42 -0.40 1.66
CA VAL A 94 -12.61 0.64 0.64
C VAL A 94 -12.42 0.07 -0.77
N ALA A 95 -11.36 -0.70 -1.02
CA ALA A 95 -11.13 -1.33 -2.33
C ALA A 95 -12.31 -2.22 -2.74
N ARG A 96 -12.81 -3.04 -1.83
CA ARG A 96 -14.00 -3.90 -2.04
C ARG A 96 -15.26 -3.08 -2.34
N SER A 97 -15.46 -1.96 -1.66
CA SER A 97 -16.62 -1.07 -1.90
C SER A 97 -16.61 -0.46 -3.30
N LEU A 98 -15.44 -0.40 -3.94
CA LEU A 98 -15.25 0.04 -5.33
C LEU A 98 -15.38 -1.12 -6.35
N GLY A 99 -15.78 -2.32 -5.88
CA GLY A 99 -15.94 -3.51 -6.73
C GLY A 99 -14.63 -4.21 -7.10
N LEU A 100 -13.54 -3.93 -6.36
CA LEU A 100 -12.24 -4.54 -6.60
C LEU A 100 -12.07 -5.82 -5.77
N THR A 101 -11.32 -6.79 -6.28
CA THR A 101 -10.95 -7.99 -5.54
C THR A 101 -9.73 -7.66 -4.66
N ALA A 102 -9.93 -7.63 -3.37
CA ALA A 102 -8.87 -7.34 -2.40
C ALA A 102 -9.07 -8.12 -1.10
N TYR A 103 -7.97 -8.47 -0.44
CA TYR A 103 -7.94 -9.24 0.80
C TYR A 103 -6.97 -8.59 1.79
N THR A 104 -7.22 -8.79 3.08
CA THR A 104 -6.14 -8.59 4.04
C THR A 104 -5.07 -9.67 3.87
N SER A 105 -3.85 -9.42 4.35
CA SER A 105 -2.77 -10.42 4.28
C SER A 105 -3.17 -11.75 4.95
N GLU A 106 -3.96 -11.69 6.02
CA GLU A 106 -4.45 -12.86 6.74
C GLU A 106 -5.54 -13.62 5.96
N GLU A 107 -6.50 -12.88 5.37
CA GLU A 107 -7.57 -13.46 4.57
C GLU A 107 -7.07 -14.09 3.27
N PHE A 108 -6.05 -13.49 2.65
CA PHE A 108 -5.54 -13.92 1.35
C PHE A 108 -5.11 -15.38 1.38
N ALA A 109 -4.42 -15.84 2.41
CA ALA A 109 -3.92 -17.21 2.52
C ALA A 109 -5.04 -18.29 2.44
N GLY A 110 -6.26 -17.95 2.88
CA GLY A 110 -7.44 -18.82 2.81
C GLY A 110 -8.39 -18.52 1.67
N SER A 111 -8.05 -17.56 0.80
CA SER A 111 -8.93 -17.12 -0.28
C SER A 111 -8.85 -18.05 -1.51
N PRO A 112 -9.88 -18.05 -2.37
CA PRO A 112 -9.84 -18.78 -3.64
C PRO A 112 -8.78 -18.26 -4.62
N ASP A 113 -8.24 -17.07 -4.38
CA ASP A 113 -7.21 -16.44 -5.20
C ASP A 113 -5.79 -16.77 -4.75
N ALA A 114 -5.59 -17.41 -3.58
CA ALA A 114 -4.28 -17.86 -3.10
C ALA A 114 -3.83 -19.16 -3.80
N VAL A 115 -3.80 -19.15 -5.12
CA VAL A 115 -3.41 -20.29 -5.95
C VAL A 115 -1.93 -20.18 -6.32
N ALA A 116 -1.14 -21.20 -5.99
CA ALA A 116 0.28 -21.24 -6.33
C ALA A 116 0.48 -21.12 -7.85
N GLU A 117 1.54 -20.42 -8.24
CA GLU A 117 1.96 -20.27 -9.65
C GLU A 117 0.87 -19.73 -10.61
N SER A 118 -0.08 -18.94 -10.08
CA SER A 118 -1.21 -18.47 -10.88
C SER A 118 -1.10 -17.02 -11.34
N TYR A 119 -0.14 -16.26 -10.85
CA TYR A 119 0.03 -14.85 -11.19
C TYR A 119 1.17 -14.64 -12.19
N ASP A 120 0.94 -13.78 -13.18
CA ASP A 120 1.95 -13.35 -14.14
C ASP A 120 2.92 -12.34 -13.54
N THR A 121 2.43 -11.54 -12.59
CA THR A 121 3.19 -10.44 -11.99
C THR A 121 2.85 -10.26 -10.52
N LEU A 122 3.90 -10.08 -9.69
CA LEU A 122 3.80 -9.47 -8.37
C LEU A 122 4.11 -7.98 -8.53
N LEU A 123 3.19 -7.11 -8.14
CA LEU A 123 3.36 -5.66 -8.18
C LEU A 123 3.55 -5.14 -6.75
N LEU A 124 4.61 -4.40 -6.51
CA LEU A 124 4.88 -3.66 -5.28
C LEU A 124 5.03 -2.18 -5.64
N ALA A 125 3.94 -1.44 -5.55
CA ALA A 125 3.89 -0.02 -5.92
C ALA A 125 3.68 0.85 -4.69
N HIS A 126 4.68 1.64 -4.33
CA HIS A 126 4.72 2.45 -3.11
C HIS A 126 4.57 1.63 -1.83
N VAL A 127 5.39 0.60 -1.69
CA VAL A 127 5.38 -0.34 -0.56
C VAL A 127 6.75 -0.45 0.09
N VAL A 128 7.78 -0.76 -0.69
CA VAL A 128 9.10 -1.13 -0.15
C VAL A 128 9.86 0.03 0.48
N GLU A 129 9.46 1.26 0.20
CA GLU A 129 9.98 2.47 0.85
C GLU A 129 9.49 2.68 2.28
N HIS A 130 8.37 2.05 2.66
CA HIS A 130 7.79 2.15 3.99
C HIS A 130 8.39 1.17 5.00
N MET A 131 9.38 0.37 4.60
CA MET A 131 9.94 -0.67 5.46
C MET A 131 11.44 -0.88 5.26
N GLY A 132 12.05 -1.55 6.24
CA GLY A 132 13.43 -1.99 6.13
C GLY A 132 13.61 -3.07 5.04
N ARG A 133 14.86 -3.27 4.59
CA ARG A 133 15.21 -4.24 3.56
C ARG A 133 14.73 -5.66 3.89
N GLU A 134 15.00 -6.10 5.10
CA GLU A 134 14.67 -7.47 5.53
C GLU A 134 13.16 -7.71 5.56
N SER A 135 12.37 -6.71 5.97
CA SER A 135 10.90 -6.81 5.91
C SER A 135 10.39 -6.85 4.48
N ALA A 136 11.00 -6.08 3.57
CA ALA A 136 10.64 -6.13 2.14
C ALA A 136 10.96 -7.48 1.51
N LEU A 137 12.09 -8.11 1.88
CA LEU A 137 12.44 -9.46 1.45
C LEU A 137 11.48 -10.50 2.00
N GLY A 138 11.13 -10.44 3.28
CA GLY A 138 10.17 -11.36 3.88
C GLY A 138 8.82 -11.33 3.16
N ILE A 139 8.30 -10.13 2.84
CA ILE A 139 7.08 -10.00 2.04
C ILE A 139 7.26 -10.64 0.65
N LEU A 140 8.36 -10.37 -0.05
CA LEU A 140 8.59 -10.97 -1.35
C LEU A 140 8.62 -12.49 -1.28
N GLU A 141 9.34 -13.07 -0.32
CA GLU A 141 9.43 -14.52 -0.10
C GLU A 141 8.07 -15.16 0.17
N ASP A 142 7.21 -14.51 0.97
CA ASP A 142 5.86 -15.00 1.28
C ASP A 142 4.96 -15.09 0.04
N TYR A 143 5.14 -14.17 -0.92
CA TYR A 143 4.29 -14.09 -2.11
C TYR A 143 4.88 -14.73 -3.37
N LEU A 144 6.19 -15.03 -3.42
CA LEU A 144 6.84 -15.65 -4.58
C LEU A 144 6.19 -16.97 -5.01
N LYS A 145 5.69 -17.78 -4.08
CA LYS A 145 5.00 -19.05 -4.37
C LYS A 145 3.74 -18.92 -5.24
N PHE A 146 3.17 -17.71 -5.32
CA PHE A 146 2.01 -17.43 -6.16
C PHE A 146 2.39 -17.00 -7.57
N LEU A 147 3.66 -16.61 -7.79
CA LEU A 147 4.17 -16.22 -9.09
C LEU A 147 4.45 -17.46 -9.94
N ARG A 148 3.95 -17.49 -11.17
CA ARG A 148 4.20 -18.60 -12.08
C ARG A 148 5.66 -18.63 -12.56
N PRO A 149 6.16 -19.79 -13.03
CA PRO A 149 7.43 -19.85 -13.74
C PRO A 149 7.47 -18.85 -14.91
N GLY A 150 8.56 -18.07 -15.01
CA GLY A 150 8.69 -16.99 -16.00
C GLY A 150 7.85 -15.74 -15.70
N GLY A 151 7.22 -15.68 -14.54
CA GLY A 151 6.55 -14.48 -14.05
C GLY A 151 7.54 -13.35 -13.69
N ARG A 152 7.01 -12.18 -13.33
CA ARG A 152 7.78 -10.96 -13.10
C ARG A 152 7.46 -10.36 -11.74
N VAL A 153 8.45 -9.67 -11.17
CA VAL A 153 8.25 -8.76 -10.05
C VAL A 153 8.43 -7.33 -10.54
N VAL A 154 7.50 -6.46 -10.22
CA VAL A 154 7.54 -5.05 -10.62
C VAL A 154 7.52 -4.17 -9.37
N PHE A 155 8.54 -3.33 -9.27
CA PHE A 155 8.65 -2.32 -8.21
C PHE A 155 8.37 -0.95 -8.80
N ILE A 156 7.56 -0.15 -8.11
CA ILE A 156 7.34 1.27 -8.39
C ILE A 156 7.59 2.01 -7.08
N THR A 157 8.58 2.91 -7.07
CA THR A 157 8.96 3.66 -5.87
C THR A 157 9.11 5.15 -6.19
N PRO A 158 8.89 6.04 -5.21
CA PRO A 158 9.01 7.48 -5.43
C PRO A 158 10.46 7.89 -5.65
N GLN A 159 10.66 8.91 -6.49
CA GLN A 159 11.96 9.57 -6.59
C GLN A 159 12.14 10.61 -5.48
N GLU A 160 13.28 11.31 -5.45
CA GLU A 160 13.71 12.10 -4.29
C GLU A 160 12.69 13.13 -3.83
N ALA A 161 12.05 13.83 -4.77
CA ALA A 161 11.04 14.83 -4.42
C ALA A 161 9.80 14.16 -3.81
N GLY A 162 9.32 13.06 -4.41
CA GLY A 162 8.18 12.29 -3.89
C GLY A 162 8.49 11.62 -2.56
N TYR A 163 9.68 11.03 -2.43
CA TYR A 163 10.12 10.41 -1.17
C TYR A 163 10.03 11.37 0.02
N LYS A 164 10.36 12.64 -0.17
CA LYS A 164 10.35 13.67 0.88
C LYS A 164 8.95 14.14 1.28
N THR A 165 7.92 13.82 0.51
CA THR A 165 6.55 14.31 0.77
C THR A 165 5.78 13.47 1.77
N ASP A 166 6.27 12.27 2.11
CA ASP A 166 5.63 11.36 3.03
C ASP A 166 6.57 11.01 4.19
N SER A 167 6.16 11.36 5.41
CA SER A 167 6.92 11.11 6.63
C SER A 167 6.95 9.63 7.05
N THR A 168 6.14 8.79 6.42
CA THR A 168 6.10 7.34 6.68
C THR A 168 7.12 6.57 5.86
N HIS A 169 7.83 7.23 4.94
CA HIS A 169 8.94 6.64 4.21
C HIS A 169 10.13 6.40 5.13
N VAL A 170 10.56 5.17 5.24
CA VAL A 170 11.65 4.72 6.12
C VAL A 170 12.98 4.60 5.36
N ARG A 171 12.90 4.21 4.08
CA ARG A 171 14.07 3.93 3.26
C ARG A 171 13.89 4.48 1.84
N PHE A 172 14.86 5.25 1.37
CA PHE A 172 14.90 5.63 -0.05
C PHE A 172 15.33 4.43 -0.90
N VAL A 173 14.46 4.04 -1.82
CA VAL A 173 14.66 2.86 -2.67
C VAL A 173 14.68 3.30 -4.13
N ASP A 174 15.88 3.46 -4.65
CA ASP A 174 16.15 3.81 -6.05
C ASP A 174 16.33 2.56 -6.94
N PHE A 175 16.85 2.74 -8.13
CA PHE A 175 17.13 1.64 -9.05
C PHE A 175 18.11 0.61 -8.48
N ALA A 176 19.12 1.04 -7.74
CA ALA A 176 20.04 0.11 -7.09
C ALA A 176 19.35 -0.66 -5.96
N GLY A 177 18.52 0.02 -5.17
CA GLY A 177 17.77 -0.61 -4.09
C GLY A 177 16.75 -1.63 -4.58
N THR A 178 16.04 -1.35 -5.69
CA THR A 178 15.12 -2.34 -6.30
C THR A 178 15.85 -3.48 -6.99
N ALA A 179 17.02 -3.24 -7.59
CA ALA A 179 17.86 -4.28 -8.16
C ALA A 179 18.42 -5.23 -7.08
N ASP A 180 18.81 -4.68 -5.91
CA ASP A 180 19.24 -5.46 -4.76
C ASP A 180 18.14 -6.39 -4.24
N LEU A 181 16.91 -5.88 -4.10
CA LEU A 181 15.76 -6.70 -3.71
C LEU A 181 15.46 -7.80 -4.73
N ALA A 182 15.52 -7.49 -6.04
CA ALA A 182 15.32 -8.46 -7.11
C ALA A 182 16.40 -9.56 -7.06
N ALA A 183 17.67 -9.19 -6.95
CA ALA A 183 18.78 -10.14 -6.89
C ALA A 183 18.69 -11.07 -5.67
N ALA A 184 18.26 -10.54 -4.51
CA ALA A 184 18.12 -11.31 -3.29
C ALA A 184 17.07 -12.44 -3.40
N ILE A 185 16.07 -12.29 -4.27
CA ILE A 185 15.04 -13.31 -4.55
C ILE A 185 15.33 -14.13 -5.83
N GLY A 186 16.55 -14.04 -6.39
CA GLY A 186 16.96 -14.80 -7.58
C GLY A 186 16.43 -14.24 -8.91
N PHE A 187 16.11 -12.95 -8.95
CA PHE A 187 15.61 -12.27 -10.14
C PHE A 187 16.64 -11.30 -10.71
N GLU A 188 16.66 -11.17 -12.03
CA GLU A 188 17.45 -10.19 -12.74
C GLU A 188 16.62 -9.03 -13.21
N VAL A 189 17.22 -7.84 -13.21
CA VAL A 189 16.57 -6.65 -13.73
C VAL A 189 16.46 -6.72 -15.24
N ALA A 190 15.24 -6.89 -15.74
CA ALA A 190 14.97 -6.86 -17.18
C ALA A 190 14.85 -5.43 -17.71
N ARG A 191 14.35 -4.51 -16.89
CA ARG A 191 14.16 -3.11 -17.30
C ARG A 191 14.06 -2.18 -16.11
N GLN A 192 14.69 -1.00 -16.24
CA GLN A 192 14.52 0.14 -15.31
C GLN A 192 14.26 1.43 -16.09
N TYR A 193 13.39 2.27 -15.60
CA TYR A 193 13.14 3.58 -16.18
C TYR A 193 12.47 4.53 -15.20
N SER A 194 12.61 5.82 -15.48
CA SER A 194 11.94 6.89 -14.75
C SER A 194 10.62 7.24 -15.42
N PHE A 195 9.60 7.55 -14.64
CA PHE A 195 8.26 7.85 -15.14
C PHE A 195 7.55 8.90 -14.24
N PRO A 196 6.73 9.82 -14.78
CA PRO A 196 6.46 10.05 -16.20
C PRO A 196 7.58 10.78 -16.96
N PHE A 197 8.51 11.41 -16.25
CA PHE A 197 9.57 12.22 -16.84
C PHE A 197 10.95 11.55 -16.69
N PRO A 198 11.97 12.00 -17.47
CA PRO A 198 13.35 11.56 -17.31
C PRO A 198 13.85 11.74 -15.87
N ARG A 199 14.81 10.89 -15.48
CA ARG A 199 15.36 10.77 -14.12
C ARG A 199 15.71 12.10 -13.42
N PRO A 200 16.33 13.11 -14.09
CA PRO A 200 16.70 14.37 -13.42
C PRO A 200 15.50 15.14 -12.87
N VAL A 201 14.32 14.99 -13.49
CA VAL A 201 13.09 15.70 -13.10
C VAL A 201 12.58 15.23 -11.74
N GLY A 202 12.83 13.99 -11.36
CA GLY A 202 12.41 13.42 -10.08
C GLY A 202 13.06 14.03 -8.84
N LYS A 203 14.12 14.82 -9.02
CA LYS A 203 14.71 15.64 -7.95
C LYS A 203 13.84 16.83 -7.56
N LEU A 204 12.95 17.27 -8.43
CA LEU A 204 12.11 18.44 -8.26
C LEU A 204 10.62 18.14 -8.34
N PHE A 205 10.22 17.15 -9.14
CA PHE A 205 8.82 16.81 -9.36
C PHE A 205 8.40 15.59 -8.50
N PRO A 206 7.49 15.78 -7.52
CA PRO A 206 7.20 14.76 -6.51
C PRO A 206 6.48 13.52 -7.05
N TYR A 207 5.88 13.63 -8.24
CA TYR A 207 5.16 12.50 -8.84
C TYR A 207 6.00 11.70 -9.85
N ASN A 208 7.33 11.86 -9.84
CA ASN A 208 8.22 11.04 -10.64
C ASN A 208 8.60 9.77 -9.88
N GLU A 209 8.60 8.66 -10.56
CA GLU A 209 8.78 7.31 -10.00
C GLU A 209 9.95 6.59 -10.63
N PHE A 210 10.59 5.71 -9.86
CA PHE A 210 11.40 4.63 -10.37
C PHE A 210 10.50 3.45 -10.70
N VAL A 211 10.66 2.88 -11.87
CA VAL A 211 9.97 1.65 -12.27
C VAL A 211 11.03 0.60 -12.59
N THR A 212 10.99 -0.52 -11.89
CA THR A 212 11.87 -1.67 -12.10
C THR A 212 11.03 -2.90 -12.41
N VAL A 213 11.34 -3.56 -13.51
CA VAL A 213 10.78 -4.87 -13.89
C VAL A 213 11.89 -5.89 -13.76
N ALA A 214 11.69 -6.90 -12.95
CA ALA A 214 12.60 -8.01 -12.74
C ALA A 214 11.93 -9.34 -13.15
N ALA A 215 12.70 -10.25 -13.70
CA ALA A 215 12.27 -11.59 -14.08
C ALA A 215 13.24 -12.63 -13.52
N ALA A 216 12.77 -13.88 -13.35
CA ALA A 216 13.64 -14.95 -12.92
C ALA A 216 14.81 -15.10 -13.89
N SER A 217 16.02 -15.32 -13.35
CA SER A 217 17.20 -15.59 -14.16
C SER A 217 16.95 -16.80 -15.07
N ALA A 218 17.29 -16.68 -16.35
CA ALA A 218 17.25 -17.84 -17.26
C ALA A 218 18.27 -18.87 -16.77
N SER A 219 17.77 -20.02 -16.32
CA SER A 219 18.58 -21.18 -15.94
C SER A 219 19.13 -21.91 -17.17
#